data_2bd861d43ce8fa9acf6b47514ee620d2
#
_entry.id   2bd861d43ce8fa9acf6b47514ee620d2
#
_cell.length_a   1.000
_cell.length_b   1.000
_cell.length_c   1.000
_cell.angle_alpha   90.00
_cell.angle_beta   90.00
_cell.angle_gamma   90.00
#
_symmetry.space_group_name_H-M   'P 1'
#
loop_
_entity.id
_entity.type
_entity.pdbx_description
1 polymer ?
#
loop_
_entity_poly.entity_id
_entity_poly.type
_entity_poly.pdbx_seq_one_letter_code
_entity_poly.pdbx_strand_id
1 'polypeptide(L)'
;MSKQTDEEALFGRLDLSSLIPGGVPEEVLEKDQHDQELRRKLETELQTGGPNSASQLADLTAEMEQYRKALAELHSGEPRIITKGKLPDSHIAFLDEIFKASDGILNALLTALNERRYTNEGKTIHIPTISFFSASNEIPNFANPEEKILKPLYDRFELKVVTEYVEDRDARLTILKQKQAAQGTAQNPSAVISLAELQAMQDEV
;
A
#
# COMPACT_ATOMS: atom_id res chain seq x y z
N MET A 1 11.14 6.18 -7.49
CA MET A 1 10.66 7.41 -6.81
C MET A 1 11.21 8.63 -7.53
N SER A 2 10.56 9.77 -7.48
CA SER A 2 11.08 11.01 -8.06
C SER A 2 11.29 12.04 -6.95
N LYS A 3 12.09 13.09 -7.20
CA LYS A 3 12.26 14.23 -6.27
C LYS A 3 10.94 14.95 -5.97
N GLN A 4 9.90 14.72 -6.78
CA GLN A 4 8.56 15.30 -6.63
C GLN A 4 7.57 14.33 -5.94
N THR A 5 8.00 13.12 -5.57
CA THR A 5 7.15 12.22 -4.78
C THR A 5 6.97 12.86 -3.40
N ASP A 6 5.72 13.03 -3.01
CA ASP A 6 5.37 13.57 -1.71
C ASP A 6 5.40 12.47 -0.64
N GLU A 7 5.73 12.83 0.59
CA GLU A 7 5.70 11.94 1.74
C GLU A 7 4.30 11.35 1.96
N GLU A 8 3.26 12.17 1.77
CA GLU A 8 1.87 11.74 1.82
C GLU A 8 1.50 10.70 0.76
N ALA A 9 2.13 10.78 -0.42
CA ALA A 9 1.91 9.78 -1.47
C ALA A 9 2.42 8.39 -1.08
N LEU A 10 3.44 8.31 -0.25
CA LEU A 10 4.06 7.06 0.20
C LEU A 10 3.46 6.52 1.51
N PHE A 11 3.30 7.39 2.50
CA PHE A 11 2.92 7.00 3.86
C PHE A 11 1.45 7.25 4.19
N GLY A 12 0.76 8.05 3.38
CA GLY A 12 -0.61 8.46 3.62
C GLY A 12 -0.74 9.92 4.06
N ARG A 13 -1.94 10.43 4.02
CA ARG A 13 -2.27 11.83 4.30
C ARG A 13 -3.13 11.96 5.56
N LEU A 14 -3.07 13.12 6.19
CA LEU A 14 -3.94 13.43 7.31
C LEU A 14 -5.41 13.52 6.85
N ASP A 15 -6.29 12.85 7.54
CA ASP A 15 -7.74 12.99 7.36
C ASP A 15 -8.22 14.26 8.09
N LEU A 16 -8.35 15.34 7.35
CA LEU A 16 -8.81 16.63 7.90
C LEU A 16 -10.22 16.56 8.48
N SER A 17 -11.05 15.64 8.01
CA SER A 17 -12.41 15.44 8.55
C SER A 17 -12.36 14.91 9.99
N SER A 18 -11.32 14.17 10.35
CA SER A 18 -11.13 13.64 11.70
C SER A 18 -10.90 14.73 12.76
N LEU A 19 -10.42 15.89 12.33
CA LEU A 19 -10.16 17.05 13.21
C LEU A 19 -11.41 17.86 13.51
N ILE A 20 -12.49 17.66 12.75
CA ILE A 20 -13.74 18.40 12.91
C ILE A 20 -14.69 17.56 13.77
N PRO A 21 -15.13 18.03 14.96
CA PRO A 21 -16.08 17.32 15.77
C PRO A 21 -17.38 17.03 14.97
N GLY A 22 -17.75 15.76 14.84
CA GLY A 22 -18.86 15.32 14.00
C GLY A 22 -18.57 15.25 12.49
N GLY A 23 -17.31 15.45 12.08
CA GLY A 23 -16.88 15.24 10.70
C GLY A 23 -17.01 13.77 10.28
N VAL A 24 -17.38 13.53 9.03
CA VAL A 24 -17.48 12.17 8.46
C VAL A 24 -16.16 11.85 7.77
N PRO A 25 -15.45 10.74 8.13
CA PRO A 25 -14.24 10.35 7.47
C PRO A 25 -14.42 10.12 5.98
N GLU A 26 -13.37 10.36 5.21
CA GLU A 26 -13.37 10.14 3.76
C GLU A 26 -13.64 8.66 3.42
N GLU A 27 -13.06 7.73 4.17
CA GLU A 27 -13.33 6.28 4.01
C GLU A 27 -14.81 5.92 4.20
N VAL A 28 -15.52 6.66 5.07
CA VAL A 28 -16.96 6.48 5.26
C VAL A 28 -17.72 6.98 4.06
N LEU A 29 -17.32 8.15 3.54
CA LEU A 29 -17.96 8.72 2.35
C LEU A 29 -17.77 7.81 1.14
N GLU A 30 -16.59 7.23 0.95
CA GLU A 30 -16.32 6.26 -0.12
C GLU A 30 -17.16 5.00 0.07
N LYS A 31 -17.21 4.45 1.29
CA LYS A 31 -18.05 3.28 1.60
C LYS A 31 -19.52 3.60 1.41
N ASP A 32 -20.00 4.73 1.91
CA ASP A 32 -21.39 5.17 1.74
C ASP A 32 -21.79 5.29 0.26
N GLN A 33 -20.90 5.80 -0.59
CA GLN A 33 -21.16 5.88 -2.04
C GLN A 33 -21.28 4.49 -2.67
N HIS A 34 -20.37 3.57 -2.33
CA HIS A 34 -20.41 2.20 -2.80
C HIS A 34 -21.69 1.47 -2.33
N ASP A 35 -22.02 1.62 -1.05
CA ASP A 35 -23.22 1.00 -0.45
C ASP A 35 -24.50 1.57 -1.06
N GLN A 36 -24.54 2.88 -1.38
CA GLN A 36 -25.67 3.47 -2.09
C GLN A 36 -25.84 2.93 -3.51
N GLU A 37 -24.73 2.68 -4.23
CA GLU A 37 -24.79 2.06 -5.56
C GLU A 37 -25.29 0.62 -5.48
N LEU A 38 -24.81 -0.14 -4.50
CA LEU A 38 -25.24 -1.52 -4.27
C LEU A 38 -26.74 -1.56 -3.90
N ARG A 39 -27.17 -0.66 -3.03
CA ARG A 39 -28.57 -0.50 -2.66
C ARG A 39 -29.46 -0.22 -3.87
N ARG A 40 -29.07 0.69 -4.74
CA ARG A 40 -29.82 0.97 -6.00
C ARG A 40 -29.94 -0.24 -6.89
N LYS A 41 -28.88 -1.06 -7.00
CA LYS A 41 -28.91 -2.31 -7.77
C LYS A 41 -29.90 -3.30 -7.17
N LEU A 42 -29.85 -3.52 -5.85
CA LEU A 42 -30.75 -4.42 -5.13
C LEU A 42 -32.22 -3.94 -5.20
N GLU A 43 -32.49 -2.64 -5.10
CA GLU A 43 -33.83 -2.07 -5.26
C GLU A 43 -34.38 -2.31 -6.68
N THR A 44 -33.51 -2.22 -7.71
CA THR A 44 -33.90 -2.51 -9.09
C THR A 44 -34.19 -4.00 -9.27
N GLU A 45 -33.38 -4.87 -8.71
CA GLU A 45 -33.62 -6.32 -8.72
C GLU A 45 -34.88 -6.72 -7.97
N LEU A 46 -35.20 -6.05 -6.88
CA LEU A 46 -36.44 -6.27 -6.13
C LEU A 46 -37.67 -5.95 -6.98
N GLN A 47 -37.61 -4.85 -7.77
CA GLN A 47 -38.69 -4.47 -8.69
C GLN A 47 -38.87 -5.48 -9.83
N THR A 48 -37.78 -6.17 -10.22
CA THR A 48 -37.80 -7.20 -11.27
C THR A 48 -38.10 -8.62 -10.74
N GLY A 49 -38.36 -8.78 -9.43
CA GLY A 49 -38.79 -10.06 -8.84
C GLY A 49 -37.65 -11.01 -8.47
N GLY A 50 -36.47 -10.52 -8.17
CA GLY A 50 -35.32 -11.31 -7.71
C GLY A 50 -35.60 -11.98 -6.35
N PRO A 51 -35.34 -13.29 -6.18
CA PRO A 51 -35.86 -14.08 -5.06
C PRO A 51 -35.21 -13.76 -3.68
N ASN A 52 -34.08 -13.05 -3.60
CA ASN A 52 -33.36 -12.78 -2.36
C ASN A 52 -33.06 -11.30 -2.10
N SER A 53 -33.50 -10.40 -2.98
CA SER A 53 -33.09 -8.98 -2.92
C SER A 53 -33.62 -8.26 -1.67
N ALA A 54 -34.75 -8.64 -1.12
CA ALA A 54 -35.33 -8.01 0.08
C ALA A 54 -34.50 -8.30 1.35
N SER A 55 -34.05 -9.55 1.52
CA SER A 55 -33.19 -9.93 2.66
C SER A 55 -31.83 -9.26 2.56
N GLN A 56 -31.21 -9.27 1.37
CA GLN A 56 -29.92 -8.65 1.13
C GLN A 56 -29.96 -7.12 1.34
N LEU A 57 -31.06 -6.47 0.97
CA LEU A 57 -31.25 -5.04 1.20
C LEU A 57 -31.37 -4.72 2.70
N ALA A 58 -32.09 -5.56 3.47
CA ALA A 58 -32.20 -5.40 4.90
C ALA A 58 -30.87 -5.59 5.62
N ASP A 59 -30.10 -6.64 5.23
CA ASP A 59 -28.78 -6.94 5.78
C ASP A 59 -27.79 -5.80 5.48
N LEU A 60 -27.76 -5.28 4.25
CA LEU A 60 -26.93 -4.15 3.86
C LEU A 60 -27.27 -2.89 4.64
N THR A 61 -28.57 -2.60 4.82
CA THR A 61 -29.01 -1.42 5.56
C THR A 61 -28.58 -1.50 7.04
N ALA A 62 -28.69 -2.68 7.65
CA ALA A 62 -28.25 -2.92 9.02
C ALA A 62 -26.73 -2.78 9.17
N GLU A 63 -25.96 -3.30 8.19
CA GLU A 63 -24.50 -3.15 8.16
C GLU A 63 -24.07 -1.69 8.02
N MET A 64 -24.71 -0.93 7.14
CA MET A 64 -24.46 0.51 6.97
C MET A 64 -24.71 1.28 8.27
N GLU A 65 -25.80 1.00 8.98
CA GLU A 65 -26.13 1.66 10.26
C GLU A 65 -25.11 1.33 11.35
N GLN A 66 -24.72 0.06 11.47
CA GLN A 66 -23.70 -0.38 12.43
C GLN A 66 -22.34 0.28 12.14
N TYR A 67 -21.95 0.31 10.88
CA TYR A 67 -20.70 0.95 10.44
C TYR A 67 -20.69 2.44 10.75
N ARG A 68 -21.77 3.17 10.43
CA ARG A 68 -21.92 4.60 10.75
C ARG A 68 -21.85 4.86 12.26
N LYS A 69 -22.49 4.02 13.06
CA LYS A 69 -22.46 4.14 14.52
C LYS A 69 -21.06 3.91 15.09
N ALA A 70 -20.38 2.86 14.66
CA ALA A 70 -19.01 2.57 15.09
C ALA A 70 -18.03 3.69 14.73
N LEU A 71 -18.22 4.33 13.58
CA LEU A 71 -17.39 5.45 13.14
C LEU A 71 -17.71 6.76 13.87
N ALA A 72 -18.96 7.01 14.21
CA ALA A 72 -19.32 8.17 15.02
C ALA A 72 -18.71 8.08 16.44
N GLU A 73 -18.57 6.87 16.99
CA GLU A 73 -17.89 6.60 18.26
C GLU A 73 -16.36 6.78 18.17
N LEU A 74 -15.75 6.53 16.99
CA LEU A 74 -14.30 6.71 16.75
C LEU A 74 -13.90 8.17 16.52
N HIS A 75 -14.85 9.09 16.31
CA HIS A 75 -14.62 10.49 16.02
C HIS A 75 -14.43 11.32 17.30
N SER A 76 -13.34 11.07 18.01
CA SER A 76 -12.97 11.80 19.22
C SER A 76 -12.24 13.13 18.95
N GLY A 77 -12.10 13.58 17.69
CA GLY A 77 -11.31 14.76 17.33
C GLY A 77 -9.81 14.49 17.31
N GLU A 78 -9.38 13.22 17.33
CA GLU A 78 -7.98 12.85 17.17
C GLU A 78 -7.55 12.81 15.70
N PRO A 79 -6.35 13.29 15.37
CA PRO A 79 -5.83 13.22 14.01
C PRO A 79 -5.73 11.76 13.53
N ARG A 80 -6.27 11.48 12.36
CA ARG A 80 -6.21 10.18 11.70
C ARG A 80 -5.45 10.30 10.39
N ILE A 81 -4.67 9.27 10.04
CA ILE A 81 -3.93 9.21 8.78
C ILE A 81 -4.59 8.16 7.89
N ILE A 82 -4.92 8.54 6.65
CA ILE A 82 -5.45 7.63 5.62
C ILE A 82 -4.26 6.91 5.00
N THR A 83 -4.16 5.61 5.26
CA THR A 83 -3.05 4.75 4.83
C THR A 83 -3.42 3.74 3.75
N LYS A 84 -4.68 3.68 3.36
CA LYS A 84 -5.20 2.69 2.40
C LYS A 84 -4.39 2.68 1.10
N GLY A 85 -3.81 1.51 0.76
CA GLY A 85 -2.96 1.35 -0.42
C GLY A 85 -1.62 2.07 -0.35
N LYS A 86 -1.16 2.45 0.85
CA LYS A 86 0.13 3.08 1.11
C LYS A 86 1.06 2.13 1.85
N LEU A 87 2.30 2.56 2.09
CA LEU A 87 3.30 1.75 2.77
C LEU A 87 2.84 1.23 4.14
N PRO A 88 2.18 2.02 5.01
CA PRO A 88 1.67 1.52 6.28
C PRO A 88 0.56 0.48 6.19
N ASP A 89 0.02 0.24 5.01
CA ASP A 89 -1.02 -0.78 4.74
C ASP A 89 -0.46 -2.01 3.97
N SER A 90 0.85 -2.03 3.71
CA SER A 90 1.49 -3.06 2.89
C SER A 90 2.32 -4.04 3.72
N HIS A 91 2.21 -5.35 3.40
CA HIS A 91 3.05 -6.38 4.00
C HIS A 91 4.36 -6.61 3.24
N ILE A 92 4.36 -6.33 1.95
CA ILE A 92 5.54 -6.38 1.10
C ILE A 92 5.60 -5.06 0.33
N ALA A 93 6.75 -4.38 0.37
CA ALA A 93 6.96 -3.12 -0.31
C ALA A 93 8.04 -3.24 -1.38
N PHE A 94 7.77 -2.68 -2.56
CA PHE A 94 8.75 -2.53 -3.63
C PHE A 94 8.95 -1.04 -3.93
N LEU A 95 10.17 -0.56 -3.72
CA LEU A 95 10.54 0.85 -3.83
C LEU A 95 11.44 1.04 -5.06
N ASP A 96 10.87 1.53 -6.15
CA ASP A 96 11.61 1.79 -7.37
C ASP A 96 12.31 3.16 -7.33
N GLU A 97 13.53 3.23 -7.87
CA GLU A 97 14.38 4.43 -7.89
C GLU A 97 14.55 5.10 -6.51
N ILE A 98 14.78 4.29 -5.48
CA ILE A 98 14.79 4.72 -4.08
C ILE A 98 15.77 5.87 -3.82
N PHE A 99 16.91 5.92 -4.49
CA PHE A 99 17.94 6.94 -4.28
C PHE A 99 17.63 8.29 -4.95
N LYS A 100 16.51 8.38 -5.69
CA LYS A 100 16.01 9.65 -6.25
C LYS A 100 14.97 10.34 -5.36
N ALA A 101 14.68 9.78 -4.20
CA ALA A 101 13.74 10.37 -3.24
C ALA A 101 14.28 11.67 -2.63
N SER A 102 13.40 12.54 -2.13
CA SER A 102 13.77 13.72 -1.38
C SER A 102 14.31 13.36 0.02
N ASP A 103 15.06 14.26 0.64
CA ASP A 103 15.64 14.05 1.97
C ASP A 103 14.57 13.74 3.04
N GLY A 104 13.39 14.35 2.95
CA GLY A 104 12.27 14.07 3.84
C GLY A 104 11.81 12.62 3.72
N ILE A 105 11.60 12.14 2.49
CA ILE A 105 11.23 10.74 2.23
C ILE A 105 12.32 9.77 2.66
N LEU A 106 13.60 10.11 2.43
CA LEU A 106 14.73 9.27 2.86
C LEU A 106 14.73 9.07 4.39
N ASN A 107 14.52 10.13 5.15
CA ASN A 107 14.45 10.05 6.61
C ASN A 107 13.22 9.26 7.10
N ALA A 108 12.06 9.48 6.49
CA ALA A 108 10.85 8.71 6.81
C ALA A 108 11.02 7.22 6.49
N LEU A 109 11.67 6.89 5.34
CA LEU A 109 12.01 5.51 4.98
C LEU A 109 13.00 4.87 5.94
N LEU A 110 14.02 5.60 6.40
CA LEU A 110 14.95 5.10 7.41
C LEU A 110 14.21 4.70 8.70
N THR A 111 13.28 5.53 9.15
CA THR A 111 12.45 5.22 10.31
C THR A 111 11.55 4.01 10.05
N ALA A 112 10.92 3.95 8.88
CA ALA A 112 10.07 2.83 8.48
C ALA A 112 10.83 1.50 8.40
N LEU A 113 12.05 1.50 7.84
CA LEU A 113 12.89 0.32 7.72
C LEU A 113 13.40 -0.19 9.07
N ASN A 114 13.80 0.75 9.96
CA ASN A 114 14.41 0.40 11.25
C ASN A 114 13.40 0.10 12.33
N GLU A 115 12.39 0.95 12.45
CA GLU A 115 11.52 0.99 13.61
C GLU A 115 10.12 0.49 13.29
N ARG A 116 9.85 0.18 12.02
CA ARG A 116 8.54 -0.28 11.54
C ARG A 116 7.42 0.69 11.95
N ARG A 117 7.72 1.99 11.93
CA ARG A 117 6.77 3.05 12.28
C ARG A 117 6.93 4.27 11.40
N TYR A 118 5.84 5.03 11.30
CA TYR A 118 5.78 6.33 10.65
C TYR A 118 5.07 7.31 11.58
N THR A 119 5.61 8.50 11.73
CA THR A 119 5.03 9.55 12.59
C THR A 119 4.75 10.79 11.76
N ASN A 120 3.49 11.22 11.76
CA ASN A 120 3.06 12.45 11.12
C ASN A 120 2.09 13.20 12.04
N GLU A 121 2.22 14.52 12.16
CA GLU A 121 1.35 15.39 12.99
C GLU A 121 1.14 14.85 14.41
N GLY A 122 2.18 14.29 15.01
CA GLY A 122 2.14 13.71 16.37
C GLY A 122 1.46 12.34 16.48
N LYS A 123 0.95 11.79 15.38
CA LYS A 123 0.39 10.43 15.31
C LYS A 123 1.44 9.46 14.80
N THR A 124 1.64 8.37 15.54
CA THR A 124 2.55 7.29 15.13
C THR A 124 1.73 6.08 14.67
N ILE A 125 2.06 5.56 13.48
CA ILE A 125 1.44 4.38 12.88
C ILE A 125 2.49 3.27 12.81
N HIS A 126 2.08 2.05 13.12
CA HIS A 126 2.90 0.86 12.90
C HIS A 126 2.84 0.44 11.44
N ILE A 127 3.99 0.06 10.88
CA ILE A 127 4.13 -0.41 9.50
C ILE A 127 4.27 -1.92 9.51
N PRO A 128 3.27 -2.69 9.02
CA PRO A 128 3.26 -4.14 9.07
C PRO A 128 4.14 -4.80 8.00
N THR A 129 4.95 -4.02 7.29
CA THR A 129 5.76 -4.53 6.17
C THR A 129 6.80 -5.53 6.64
N ILE A 130 6.71 -6.76 6.15
CA ILE A 130 7.62 -7.86 6.43
C ILE A 130 8.91 -7.69 5.65
N SER A 131 8.80 -7.41 4.34
CA SER A 131 9.94 -7.32 3.45
C SER A 131 9.91 -6.08 2.58
N PHE A 132 11.07 -5.43 2.47
CA PHE A 132 11.31 -4.31 1.58
C PHE A 132 12.23 -4.73 0.45
N PHE A 133 11.79 -4.50 -0.77
CA PHE A 133 12.59 -4.62 -1.98
C PHE A 133 12.82 -3.24 -2.57
N SER A 134 13.98 -3.02 -3.15
CA SER A 134 14.24 -1.78 -3.87
C SER A 134 14.95 -2.02 -5.19
N ALA A 135 14.73 -1.13 -6.12
CA ALA A 135 15.48 -1.08 -7.38
C ALA A 135 16.06 0.33 -7.56
N SER A 136 17.21 0.38 -8.24
CA SER A 136 17.82 1.63 -8.67
C SER A 136 18.66 1.39 -9.94
N ASN A 137 18.65 2.35 -10.85
CA ASN A 137 19.48 2.31 -12.03
C ASN A 137 20.92 2.73 -11.75
N GLU A 138 21.16 3.39 -10.63
CA GLU A 138 22.46 3.96 -10.26
C GLU A 138 22.80 3.55 -8.83
N ILE A 139 24.07 3.23 -8.62
CA ILE A 139 24.64 3.03 -7.28
C ILE A 139 25.22 4.38 -6.84
N PRO A 140 24.82 4.91 -5.66
CA PRO A 140 25.32 6.18 -5.17
C PRO A 140 26.84 6.19 -5.01
N ASN A 141 27.48 7.27 -5.44
CA ASN A 141 28.89 7.49 -5.22
C ASN A 141 29.13 8.20 -3.88
N PHE A 142 29.40 7.45 -2.84
CA PHE A 142 29.56 7.97 -1.48
C PHE A 142 30.85 8.84 -1.28
N ALA A 143 31.72 8.94 -2.28
CA ALA A 143 32.79 9.93 -2.29
C ALA A 143 32.25 11.34 -2.60
N ASN A 144 31.09 11.44 -3.25
CA ASN A 144 30.39 12.70 -3.46
C ASN A 144 29.64 13.12 -2.18
N PRO A 145 29.91 14.32 -1.62
CA PRO A 145 29.23 14.79 -0.41
C PRO A 145 27.70 14.83 -0.53
N GLU A 146 27.15 15.16 -1.70
CA GLU A 146 25.71 15.21 -1.96
C GLU A 146 25.06 13.84 -1.89
N GLU A 147 25.75 12.77 -2.34
CA GLU A 147 25.23 11.41 -2.32
C GLU A 147 25.53 10.65 -1.04
N LYS A 148 26.40 11.22 -0.18
CA LYS A 148 26.75 10.61 1.11
C LYS A 148 25.54 10.45 2.04
N ILE A 149 24.55 11.32 1.89
CA ILE A 149 23.28 11.26 2.65
C ILE A 149 22.49 9.97 2.38
N LEU A 150 22.71 9.34 1.22
CA LEU A 150 22.06 8.10 0.83
C LEU A 150 22.66 6.86 1.50
N LYS A 151 23.88 6.99 2.06
CA LYS A 151 24.60 5.85 2.64
C LYS A 151 23.83 5.12 3.74
N PRO A 152 23.19 5.79 4.72
CA PRO A 152 22.43 5.10 5.76
C PRO A 152 21.30 4.24 5.19
N LEU A 153 20.64 4.72 4.13
CA LEU A 153 19.58 3.96 3.46
C LEU A 153 20.15 2.77 2.69
N TYR A 154 21.25 2.98 1.96
CA TYR A 154 21.93 1.91 1.22
C TYR A 154 22.39 0.79 2.16
N ASP A 155 22.92 1.13 3.34
CA ASP A 155 23.41 0.15 4.32
C ASP A 155 22.28 -0.67 4.97
N ARG A 156 21.02 -0.24 4.87
CA ARG A 156 19.85 -0.97 5.41
C ARG A 156 19.41 -2.15 4.56
N PHE A 157 19.78 -2.19 3.31
CA PHE A 157 19.54 -3.33 2.44
C PHE A 157 20.73 -4.31 2.57
N GLU A 158 20.51 -5.45 3.23
CA GLU A 158 21.57 -6.45 3.46
C GLU A 158 21.96 -7.14 2.16
N LEU A 159 20.98 -7.49 1.33
CA LEU A 159 21.22 -8.14 0.04
C LEU A 159 21.23 -7.10 -1.09
N LYS A 160 22.34 -7.07 -1.81
CA LYS A 160 22.55 -6.16 -2.94
C LYS A 160 22.94 -6.98 -4.16
N VAL A 161 22.15 -6.89 -5.21
CA VAL A 161 22.33 -7.63 -6.46
C VAL A 161 22.52 -6.66 -7.60
N VAL A 162 23.60 -6.80 -8.32
CA VAL A 162 23.80 -6.08 -9.59
C VAL A 162 23.25 -6.94 -10.71
N THR A 163 22.32 -6.36 -11.49
CA THR A 163 21.76 -7.02 -12.67
C THR A 163 22.41 -6.50 -13.91
N GLU A 164 22.81 -7.40 -14.81
CA GLU A 164 23.41 -7.08 -16.09
C GLU A 164 22.45 -7.43 -17.25
N TYR A 165 22.70 -6.85 -18.42
CA TYR A 165 21.94 -7.20 -19.60
C TYR A 165 22.32 -8.62 -20.05
N VAL A 166 21.31 -9.38 -20.51
CA VAL A 166 21.56 -10.68 -21.12
C VAL A 166 22.26 -10.48 -22.47
N GLU A 167 23.55 -10.80 -22.56
CA GLU A 167 24.34 -10.63 -23.77
C GLU A 167 24.09 -11.74 -24.77
N ASP A 168 23.83 -12.95 -24.30
CA ASP A 168 23.58 -14.10 -25.17
C ASP A 168 22.32 -13.92 -26.02
N ARG A 169 22.50 -14.07 -27.35
CA ARG A 169 21.45 -13.88 -28.33
C ARG A 169 20.30 -14.91 -28.20
N ASP A 170 20.65 -16.17 -27.92
CA ASP A 170 19.66 -17.24 -27.86
C ASP A 170 18.82 -17.14 -26.58
N ALA A 171 19.43 -16.74 -25.47
CA ALA A 171 18.72 -16.41 -24.24
C ALA A 171 17.77 -15.22 -24.46
N ARG A 172 18.19 -14.14 -25.13
CA ARG A 172 17.30 -13.02 -25.48
C ARG A 172 16.13 -13.44 -26.35
N LEU A 173 16.37 -14.26 -27.36
CA LEU A 173 15.29 -14.80 -28.20
C LEU A 173 14.31 -15.67 -27.42
N THR A 174 14.80 -16.46 -26.48
CA THR A 174 13.96 -17.28 -25.59
C THR A 174 13.07 -16.40 -24.71
N ILE A 175 13.61 -15.36 -24.10
CA ILE A 175 12.85 -14.38 -23.30
C ILE A 175 11.77 -13.71 -24.14
N LEU A 176 12.09 -13.29 -25.37
CA LEU A 176 11.12 -12.66 -26.27
C LEU A 176 9.99 -13.62 -26.66
N LYS A 177 10.31 -14.87 -26.99
CA LYS A 177 9.29 -15.91 -27.29
C LYS A 177 8.40 -16.18 -26.09
N GLN A 178 8.94 -16.28 -24.88
CA GLN A 178 8.17 -16.44 -23.65
C GLN A 178 7.22 -15.26 -23.39
N LYS A 179 7.72 -14.02 -23.58
CA LYS A 179 6.89 -12.81 -23.47
C LYS A 179 5.76 -12.79 -24.49
N GLN A 180 6.03 -13.18 -25.74
CA GLN A 180 5.01 -13.26 -26.79
C GLN A 180 3.97 -14.35 -26.48
N ALA A 181 4.40 -15.50 -25.99
CA ALA A 181 3.49 -16.58 -25.57
C ALA A 181 2.63 -16.20 -24.36
N ALA A 182 3.15 -15.35 -23.46
CA ALA A 182 2.44 -14.85 -22.29
C ALA A 182 1.49 -13.66 -22.59
N GLN A 183 1.57 -13.07 -23.80
CA GLN A 183 0.64 -12.01 -24.20
C GLN A 183 -0.77 -12.56 -24.35
N GLY A 184 -1.61 -12.33 -23.35
CA GLY A 184 -3.01 -12.76 -23.30
C GLY A 184 -3.38 -13.66 -22.12
N THR A 185 -2.42 -14.24 -21.43
CA THR A 185 -2.63 -14.96 -20.17
C THR A 185 -1.74 -14.34 -19.10
N ALA A 186 -2.28 -13.41 -18.32
CA ALA A 186 -1.69 -13.08 -17.04
C ALA A 186 -1.74 -14.37 -16.20
N GLN A 187 -0.68 -15.16 -16.24
CA GLN A 187 -0.49 -16.24 -15.28
C GLN A 187 -0.21 -15.56 -13.94
N ASN A 188 -1.27 -15.30 -13.17
CA ASN A 188 -1.10 -15.03 -11.77
C ASN A 188 -0.54 -16.31 -11.16
N PRO A 189 0.71 -16.32 -10.66
CA PRO A 189 1.24 -17.48 -9.97
C PRO A 189 0.29 -17.81 -8.81
N SER A 190 -0.07 -19.07 -8.65
CA SER A 190 -0.82 -19.51 -7.48
C SER A 190 0.02 -19.25 -6.24
N ALA A 191 -0.59 -18.68 -5.19
CA ALA A 191 0.09 -18.49 -3.92
C ALA A 191 0.54 -19.86 -3.39
N VAL A 192 1.82 -19.98 -3.06
CA VAL A 192 2.44 -21.20 -2.52
C VAL A 192 2.51 -21.13 -1.00
N ILE A 193 2.63 -19.92 -0.45
CA ILE A 193 2.77 -19.64 0.99
C ILE A 193 1.74 -18.55 1.34
N SER A 194 1.03 -18.74 2.42
CA SER A 194 0.14 -17.72 2.97
C SER A 194 0.92 -16.65 3.73
N LEU A 195 0.31 -15.49 3.95
CA LEU A 195 0.92 -14.42 4.76
C LEU A 195 1.21 -14.87 6.19
N ALA A 196 0.31 -15.66 6.79
CA ALA A 196 0.48 -16.19 8.15
C ALA A 196 1.68 -17.17 8.25
N GLU A 197 1.87 -18.01 7.23
CA GLU A 197 3.03 -18.91 7.18
C GLU A 197 4.33 -18.11 7.01
N LEU A 198 4.34 -17.06 6.19
CA LEU A 198 5.51 -16.20 6.03
C LEU A 198 5.88 -15.49 7.34
N GLN A 199 4.88 -15.00 8.09
CA GLN A 199 5.08 -14.39 9.41
C GLN A 199 5.63 -15.40 10.40
N ALA A 200 5.07 -16.63 10.47
CA ALA A 200 5.56 -17.68 11.35
C ALA A 200 7.01 -18.07 11.05
N MET A 201 7.40 -18.16 9.77
CA MET A 201 8.80 -18.42 9.38
C MET A 201 9.75 -17.31 9.84
N GLN A 202 9.28 -16.06 9.89
CA GLN A 202 10.08 -14.93 10.34
C GLN A 202 10.29 -14.94 11.85
N ASP A 203 9.30 -15.40 12.61
CA ASP A 203 9.36 -15.51 14.08
C ASP A 203 10.26 -16.68 14.56
N GLU A 204 10.56 -17.65 13.67
CA GLU A 204 11.44 -18.79 13.98
C GLU A 204 12.94 -18.47 13.81
N VAL A 205 13.32 -17.34 13.24
CA VAL A 205 14.71 -16.93 12.96
C VAL A 205 15.20 -15.95 14.04
#